data_a07cbdeb2d26b488aaef05c9996cbdc4
#
_entry.id   a07cbdeb2d26b488aaef05c9996cbdc4
#
_cell.length_a   1.000
_cell.length_b   1.000
_cell.length_c   1.000
_cell.angle_alpha   90.00
_cell.angle_beta   90.00
_cell.angle_gamma   90.00
#
_symmetry.space_group_name_H-M   'P 1'
#
loop_
_entity.id
_entity.type
_entity.pdbx_description
1 polymer ?
#
loop_
_entity_poly.entity_id
_entity_poly.type
_entity_poly.pdbx_seq_one_letter_code
_entity_poly.pdbx_strand_id
1 'polypeptide(L)'
;MKKIVSILAVAAMAASMFAVDVSVTSKLSSTLFKYDGKAETVSALGGLANAQTADYATISSMSVSTDNAGASIKFWGDNTAGTLKFGAISVWFKPTDMVKLSFLGNDDGLFGDKYNGYEANKLAAIPAGYGVEIATNGLTVKINAANDWMTKANKDADLVIGDTGIKVAYGADFGSVAAIVDFKNTFKDVTFGAGYSGNIADVGVVLTAAYDVKAKKALIVPSLGGSIEGIGYALCAPVTIVKDANKFGLYASASYTVNSIGLKAYFEDANLAADTFACKVGLDVTGNVGIASWKVAPSYTTDSKVFAIGFETGVSF
;
A
#
# COMPACT_ATOMS: atom_id res chain seq x y z
N MET A 1 -6.97 27.35 -1.70
CA MET A 1 -7.90 26.91 -0.65
C MET A 1 -9.38 27.10 -1.02
N LYS A 2 -9.86 28.32 -1.40
CA LYS A 2 -11.30 28.54 -1.72
C LYS A 2 -11.88 27.59 -2.77
N LYS A 3 -11.14 27.25 -3.82
CA LYS A 3 -11.59 26.33 -4.90
C LYS A 3 -11.75 24.88 -4.43
N ILE A 4 -10.88 24.41 -3.54
CA ILE A 4 -10.97 23.05 -2.97
C ILE A 4 -12.18 22.95 -2.05
N VAL A 5 -12.40 23.97 -1.21
CA VAL A 5 -13.58 24.05 -0.33
C VAL A 5 -14.87 24.07 -1.15
N SER A 6 -14.90 24.76 -2.28
CA SER A 6 -16.07 24.79 -3.17
C SER A 6 -16.36 23.42 -3.80
N ILE A 7 -15.33 22.68 -4.25
CA ILE A 7 -15.49 21.33 -4.79
C ILE A 7 -16.01 20.36 -3.70
N LEU A 8 -15.47 20.44 -2.50
CA LEU A 8 -15.92 19.65 -1.36
C LEU A 8 -17.37 19.97 -0.96
N ALA A 9 -17.75 21.24 -0.96
CA ALA A 9 -19.13 21.65 -0.67
C ALA A 9 -20.12 21.15 -1.72
N VAL A 10 -19.76 21.18 -3.02
CA VAL A 10 -20.60 20.64 -4.10
C VAL A 10 -20.71 19.13 -3.99
N ALA A 11 -19.63 18.41 -3.68
CA ALA A 11 -19.65 16.96 -3.48
C ALA A 11 -20.54 16.58 -2.28
N ALA A 12 -20.43 17.30 -1.16
CA ALA A 12 -21.26 17.06 0.03
C ALA A 12 -22.76 17.32 -0.23
N MET A 13 -23.08 18.36 -1.01
CA MET A 13 -24.48 18.64 -1.41
C MET A 13 -25.02 17.57 -2.36
N ALA A 14 -24.21 17.08 -3.31
CA ALA A 14 -24.61 16.00 -4.20
C ALA A 14 -24.85 14.69 -3.42
N ALA A 15 -23.99 14.38 -2.44
CA ALA A 15 -24.13 13.20 -1.58
C ALA A 15 -25.47 13.21 -0.82
N SER A 16 -25.85 14.35 -0.27
CA SER A 16 -27.11 14.48 0.49
C SER A 16 -28.38 14.29 -0.35
N MET A 17 -28.30 14.56 -1.66
CA MET A 17 -29.46 14.43 -2.57
C MET A 17 -29.61 13.03 -3.20
N PHE A 18 -28.54 12.22 -3.24
CA PHE A 18 -28.54 10.96 -4.00
C PHE A 18 -28.19 9.72 -3.15
N ALA A 19 -28.17 9.81 -1.83
CA ALA A 19 -27.69 8.74 -0.93
C ALA A 19 -26.30 8.19 -1.37
N VAL A 20 -25.37 9.07 -1.64
CA VAL A 20 -24.02 8.79 -2.09
C VAL A 20 -23.07 8.95 -0.93
N ASP A 21 -22.24 7.94 -0.68
CA ASP A 21 -21.16 8.05 0.31
C ASP A 21 -20.02 8.90 -0.26
N VAL A 22 -19.65 9.94 0.46
CA VAL A 22 -18.48 10.79 0.15
C VAL A 22 -17.46 10.65 1.26
N SER A 23 -16.26 10.27 0.89
CA SER A 23 -15.11 10.23 1.80
C SER A 23 -14.00 11.13 1.29
N VAL A 24 -13.45 11.93 2.18
CA VAL A 24 -12.29 12.78 1.90
C VAL A 24 -11.25 12.53 2.96
N THR A 25 -10.03 12.20 2.52
CA THR A 25 -8.87 12.04 3.40
C THR A 25 -7.75 12.97 2.97
N SER A 26 -7.05 13.55 3.93
CA SER A 26 -5.84 14.32 3.69
C SER A 26 -4.79 13.93 4.71
N LYS A 27 -3.55 13.76 4.25
CA LYS A 27 -2.42 13.36 5.07
C LYS A 27 -1.23 14.26 4.80
N LEU A 28 -0.60 14.73 5.86
CA LEU A 28 0.64 15.47 5.83
C LEU A 28 1.69 14.70 6.63
N SER A 29 2.89 14.53 6.06
CA SER A 29 4.03 13.92 6.75
C SER A 29 5.25 14.83 6.67
N SER A 30 6.07 14.83 7.71
CA SER A 30 7.30 15.61 7.80
C SER A 30 8.32 14.90 8.68
N THR A 31 9.60 15.18 8.44
CA THR A 31 10.68 14.82 9.37
C THR A 31 10.96 16.02 10.28
N LEU A 32 10.61 15.90 11.55
CA LEU A 32 10.86 16.98 12.52
C LEU A 32 12.34 17.15 12.84
N PHE A 33 13.07 16.04 12.91
CA PHE A 33 14.48 16.00 13.24
C PHE A 33 15.15 14.79 12.61
N LYS A 34 16.36 14.96 12.09
CA LYS A 34 17.23 13.88 11.63
C LYS A 34 18.67 14.18 11.99
N TYR A 35 19.35 13.23 12.62
CA TYR A 35 20.80 13.21 12.81
C TYR A 35 21.38 12.05 11.99
N ASP A 36 22.35 12.35 11.14
CA ASP A 36 23.10 11.37 10.36
C ASP A 36 24.48 11.23 10.96
N GLY A 37 24.71 10.14 11.69
CA GLY A 37 25.95 9.91 12.41
C GLY A 37 27.14 9.51 11.52
N LYS A 38 26.93 9.17 10.24
CA LYS A 38 28.03 8.97 9.28
C LYS A 38 28.47 10.28 8.65
N ALA A 39 27.52 11.13 8.30
CA ALA A 39 27.80 12.45 7.71
C ALA A 39 28.03 13.54 8.79
N GLU A 40 27.78 13.24 10.07
CA GLU A 40 27.81 14.16 11.20
C GLU A 40 26.95 15.41 10.98
N THR A 41 25.79 15.23 10.32
CA THR A 41 24.88 16.31 9.96
C THR A 41 23.58 16.25 10.74
N VAL A 42 23.04 17.43 11.03
CA VAL A 42 21.72 17.60 11.66
C VAL A 42 20.82 18.34 10.71
N SER A 43 19.60 17.85 10.54
CA SER A 43 18.53 18.58 9.86
C SER A 43 17.27 18.58 10.74
N ALA A 44 16.59 19.74 10.79
CA ALA A 44 15.35 19.91 11.52
C ALA A 44 14.29 20.51 10.61
N LEU A 45 13.03 20.09 10.79
CA LEU A 45 11.89 20.52 9.99
C LEU A 45 12.08 20.37 8.48
N GLY A 46 12.89 19.37 8.06
CA GLY A 46 13.36 19.22 6.69
C GLY A 46 12.36 18.67 5.69
N GLY A 47 11.23 18.10 6.15
CA GLY A 47 10.31 17.39 5.27
C GLY A 47 9.42 18.28 4.41
N LEU A 48 8.98 19.41 4.90
CA LEU A 48 8.11 20.34 4.15
C LEU A 48 8.86 21.14 3.08
N ALA A 49 10.17 21.40 3.31
CA ALA A 49 10.98 22.19 2.39
C ALA A 49 11.72 21.36 1.35
N ASN A 50 11.96 20.07 1.60
CA ASN A 50 12.77 19.19 0.75
C ASN A 50 12.02 18.02 0.15
N ALA A 51 10.70 18.05 0.10
CA ALA A 51 9.88 17.09 -0.66
C ALA A 51 10.10 17.16 -2.19
N GLN A 52 11.27 17.65 -2.61
CA GLN A 52 11.67 17.81 -4.01
C GLN A 52 12.02 16.50 -4.70
N THR A 53 12.21 15.43 -3.95
CA THR A 53 12.55 14.13 -4.52
C THR A 53 11.47 13.12 -4.19
N ALA A 54 10.44 13.09 -4.99
CA ALA A 54 9.45 12.03 -5.17
C ALA A 54 8.29 11.93 -4.18
N ASP A 55 8.38 12.40 -2.93
CA ASP A 55 7.29 12.22 -1.97
C ASP A 55 6.65 13.56 -1.61
N TYR A 56 5.45 13.75 -2.09
CA TYR A 56 4.65 14.94 -1.82
C TYR A 56 4.30 15.02 -0.33
N ALA A 57 4.56 16.17 0.27
CA ALA A 57 4.31 16.40 1.69
C ALA A 57 2.83 16.29 2.09
N THR A 58 1.94 16.44 1.10
CA THR A 58 0.49 16.38 1.32
C THR A 58 -0.17 15.51 0.25
N ILE A 59 -0.82 14.44 0.67
CA ILE A 59 -1.64 13.59 -0.18
C ILE A 59 -3.09 13.75 0.25
N SER A 60 -3.97 14.01 -0.69
CA SER A 60 -5.40 14.05 -0.46
C SER A 60 -6.11 13.11 -1.42
N SER A 61 -7.15 12.46 -0.96
CA SER A 61 -8.02 11.63 -1.78
C SER A 61 -9.48 11.97 -1.53
N MET A 62 -10.25 11.89 -2.58
CA MET A 62 -11.70 12.00 -2.52
C MET A 62 -12.29 10.77 -3.20
N SER A 63 -13.24 10.15 -2.57
CA SER A 63 -14.04 9.07 -3.15
C SER A 63 -15.53 9.36 -3.01
N VAL A 64 -16.26 8.92 -4.00
CA VAL A 64 -17.71 9.00 -4.08
C VAL A 64 -18.20 7.63 -4.49
N SER A 65 -19.13 7.06 -3.74
CA SER A 65 -19.65 5.72 -4.06
C SER A 65 -21.10 5.55 -3.68
N THR A 66 -21.73 4.64 -4.39
CA THR A 66 -23.01 4.00 -4.06
C THR A 66 -22.77 2.49 -4.00
N ASP A 67 -23.80 1.68 -3.74
CA ASP A 67 -23.71 0.21 -3.79
C ASP A 67 -23.26 -0.31 -5.17
N ASN A 68 -23.59 0.40 -6.25
CA ASN A 68 -23.41 -0.08 -7.63
C ASN A 68 -22.39 0.69 -8.46
N ALA A 69 -21.90 1.82 -7.98
CA ALA A 69 -20.90 2.60 -8.72
C ALA A 69 -20.03 3.41 -7.78
N GLY A 70 -18.83 3.77 -8.22
CA GLY A 70 -17.98 4.66 -7.46
C GLY A 70 -16.84 5.23 -8.30
N ALA A 71 -16.31 6.33 -7.79
CA ALA A 71 -15.14 6.98 -8.34
C ALA A 71 -14.22 7.44 -7.22
N SER A 72 -12.93 7.42 -7.45
CA SER A 72 -11.96 8.03 -6.55
C SER A 72 -10.90 8.80 -7.32
N ILE A 73 -10.37 9.84 -6.70
CA ILE A 73 -9.28 10.64 -7.24
C ILE A 73 -8.28 10.92 -6.12
N LYS A 74 -7.00 10.76 -6.41
CA LYS A 74 -5.89 11.23 -5.56
C LYS A 74 -5.32 12.52 -6.15
N PHE A 75 -4.95 13.43 -5.28
CA PHE A 75 -4.28 14.66 -5.67
C PHE A 75 -3.27 15.08 -4.59
N TRP A 76 -2.25 15.82 -4.98
CA TRP A 76 -1.21 16.32 -4.08
C TRP A 76 -0.75 17.71 -4.48
N GLY A 77 -0.30 18.47 -3.51
CA GLY A 77 0.31 19.77 -3.72
C GLY A 77 1.81 19.63 -4.02
N ASP A 78 2.28 20.26 -5.08
CA ASP A 78 3.70 20.46 -5.33
C ASP A 78 4.10 21.81 -4.71
N ASN A 79 4.74 21.75 -3.54
CA ASN A 79 5.10 22.96 -2.80
C ASN A 79 6.18 23.80 -3.50
N THR A 80 6.96 23.19 -4.40
CA THR A 80 8.04 23.88 -5.14
C THR A 80 7.47 24.67 -6.32
N ALA A 81 6.57 24.04 -7.06
CA ALA A 81 5.95 24.65 -8.24
C ALA A 81 4.67 25.43 -7.92
N GLY A 82 4.15 25.33 -6.69
CA GLY A 82 2.85 25.89 -6.30
C GLY A 82 1.68 25.32 -7.09
N THR A 83 1.84 24.13 -7.66
CA THR A 83 0.84 23.47 -8.52
C THR A 83 0.14 22.33 -7.82
N LEU A 84 -1.11 22.08 -8.21
CA LEU A 84 -1.86 20.89 -7.82
C LEU A 84 -1.67 19.82 -8.89
N LYS A 85 -1.18 18.64 -8.50
CA LYS A 85 -1.06 17.49 -9.37
C LYS A 85 -2.18 16.49 -9.07
N PHE A 86 -2.72 15.90 -10.11
CA PHE A 86 -3.68 14.82 -10.02
C PHE A 86 -2.96 13.49 -10.20
N GLY A 87 -3.26 12.55 -9.30
CA GLY A 87 -2.73 11.20 -9.33
C GLY A 87 -3.72 10.20 -9.89
N ALA A 88 -3.77 9.03 -9.27
CA ALA A 88 -4.63 7.96 -9.72
C ALA A 88 -6.11 8.37 -9.68
N ILE A 89 -6.79 8.16 -10.79
CA ILE A 89 -8.25 8.23 -10.89
C ILE A 89 -8.73 6.80 -11.07
N SER A 90 -9.76 6.40 -10.35
CA SER A 90 -10.43 5.12 -10.58
C SER A 90 -11.93 5.32 -10.64
N VAL A 91 -12.58 4.56 -11.52
CA VAL A 91 -14.03 4.52 -11.65
C VAL A 91 -14.44 3.07 -11.74
N TRP A 92 -15.52 2.70 -11.09
CA TRP A 92 -16.08 1.37 -11.18
C TRP A 92 -17.60 1.40 -11.16
N PHE A 93 -18.21 0.37 -11.72
CA PHE A 93 -19.65 0.12 -11.60
C PHE A 93 -19.94 -1.38 -11.63
N LYS A 94 -21.06 -1.76 -11.03
CA LYS A 94 -21.58 -3.12 -10.98
C LYS A 94 -22.84 -3.21 -11.87
N PRO A 95 -22.73 -3.77 -13.07
CA PRO A 95 -23.91 -4.06 -13.90
C PRO A 95 -24.85 -5.07 -13.24
N THR A 96 -24.30 -5.97 -12.42
CA THR A 96 -25.01 -6.93 -11.58
C THR A 96 -24.28 -7.09 -10.25
N ASP A 97 -24.91 -7.73 -9.26
CA ASP A 97 -24.27 -8.02 -7.97
C ASP A 97 -23.01 -8.88 -8.10
N MET A 98 -22.92 -9.68 -9.16
CA MET A 98 -21.79 -10.59 -9.40
C MET A 98 -20.67 -9.98 -10.22
N VAL A 99 -20.94 -8.94 -11.01
CA VAL A 99 -20.00 -8.40 -11.98
C VAL A 99 -19.64 -6.96 -11.64
N LYS A 100 -18.34 -6.66 -11.52
CA LYS A 100 -17.83 -5.32 -11.36
C LYS A 100 -16.86 -5.00 -12.49
N LEU A 101 -17.06 -3.87 -13.11
CA LEU A 101 -16.18 -3.30 -14.13
C LEU A 101 -15.41 -2.14 -13.54
N SER A 102 -14.10 -2.07 -13.80
CA SER A 102 -13.21 -1.03 -13.30
C SER A 102 -12.49 -0.33 -14.45
N PHE A 103 -12.34 0.97 -14.35
CA PHE A 103 -11.61 1.81 -15.29
C PHE A 103 -10.59 2.63 -14.51
N LEU A 104 -9.35 2.63 -14.97
CA LEU A 104 -8.25 3.31 -14.27
C LEU A 104 -8.11 2.82 -12.80
N GLY A 105 -8.46 1.55 -12.56
CA GLY A 105 -8.38 0.95 -11.23
C GLY A 105 -6.95 0.85 -10.74
N ASN A 106 -6.79 0.61 -9.43
CA ASN A 106 -5.47 0.36 -8.83
C ASN A 106 -5.00 -1.07 -9.14
N ASP A 107 -3.69 -1.28 -9.02
CA ASP A 107 -3.10 -2.62 -8.93
C ASP A 107 -3.71 -3.41 -7.76
N ASP A 108 -3.73 -4.72 -7.89
CA ASP A 108 -4.26 -5.62 -6.87
C ASP A 108 -3.34 -6.82 -6.70
N GLY A 109 -2.71 -6.90 -5.54
CA GLY A 109 -1.77 -7.96 -5.19
C GLY A 109 -2.39 -9.11 -4.41
N LEU A 110 -1.54 -9.93 -3.82
CA LEU A 110 -1.89 -10.94 -2.84
C LEU A 110 -2.29 -10.31 -1.50
N PHE A 111 -2.42 -11.10 -0.48
CA PHE A 111 -2.73 -10.61 0.87
C PHE A 111 -1.56 -9.80 1.45
N GLY A 112 -1.86 -8.70 2.14
CA GLY A 112 -0.89 -7.93 2.90
C GLY A 112 -0.37 -8.69 4.11
N ASP A 113 0.90 -8.49 4.48
CA ASP A 113 1.47 -9.06 5.68
C ASP A 113 0.87 -8.48 6.98
N LYS A 114 1.06 -9.16 8.10
CA LYS A 114 0.53 -8.71 9.40
C LYS A 114 1.36 -7.60 10.03
N TYR A 115 2.59 -7.44 9.62
CA TYR A 115 3.48 -6.38 10.10
C TYR A 115 3.11 -5.01 9.52
N ASN A 116 2.49 -4.99 8.33
CA ASN A 116 2.11 -3.79 7.58
C ASN A 116 3.30 -2.90 7.17
N GLY A 117 4.43 -3.49 6.92
CA GLY A 117 5.67 -2.80 6.53
C GLY A 117 6.40 -3.44 5.36
N TYR A 118 6.13 -4.71 5.08
CA TYR A 118 6.73 -5.45 3.97
C TYR A 118 5.68 -5.83 2.93
N GLU A 119 5.82 -5.30 1.74
CA GLU A 119 4.87 -5.52 0.66
C GLU A 119 5.27 -6.71 -0.23
N ALA A 120 4.94 -7.93 0.19
CA ALA A 120 5.02 -9.12 -0.65
C ALA A 120 4.22 -8.99 -1.95
N ASN A 121 3.18 -8.19 -1.91
CA ASN A 121 2.25 -7.95 -3.01
C ASN A 121 2.88 -7.32 -4.25
N LYS A 122 4.02 -6.64 -4.09
CA LYS A 122 4.68 -5.94 -5.21
C LYS A 122 5.35 -6.87 -6.20
N LEU A 123 5.66 -8.12 -5.83
CA LEU A 123 6.27 -9.05 -6.77
C LEU A 123 5.23 -9.67 -7.71
N ALA A 124 4.02 -9.97 -7.20
CA ALA A 124 2.92 -10.52 -7.98
C ALA A 124 1.65 -9.70 -7.72
N ALA A 125 1.30 -8.84 -8.66
CA ALA A 125 0.09 -8.02 -8.61
C ALA A 125 -0.49 -7.89 -10.01
N ILE A 126 -1.81 -7.97 -10.15
CA ILE A 126 -2.45 -7.62 -11.42
C ILE A 126 -2.37 -6.10 -11.62
N PRO A 127 -2.15 -5.63 -12.85
CA PRO A 127 -1.86 -4.23 -13.11
C PRO A 127 -3.04 -3.30 -12.82
N ALA A 128 -2.73 -2.05 -12.51
CA ALA A 128 -3.70 -0.97 -12.51
C ALA A 128 -4.22 -0.73 -13.94
N GLY A 129 -5.54 -0.50 -14.08
CA GLY A 129 -6.09 -0.20 -15.40
C GLY A 129 -7.55 -0.60 -15.56
N TYR A 130 -7.85 -1.23 -16.68
CA TYR A 130 -9.18 -1.76 -16.99
C TYR A 130 -9.35 -3.13 -16.37
N GLY A 131 -10.47 -3.36 -15.65
CA GLY A 131 -10.69 -4.61 -14.94
C GLY A 131 -12.10 -5.13 -15.03
N VAL A 132 -12.21 -6.45 -15.03
CA VAL A 132 -13.45 -7.19 -14.85
C VAL A 132 -13.30 -8.09 -13.65
N GLU A 133 -14.20 -7.99 -12.69
CA GLU A 133 -14.26 -8.84 -11.51
C GLU A 133 -15.60 -9.57 -11.49
N ILE A 134 -15.56 -10.87 -11.29
CA ILE A 134 -16.72 -11.74 -11.13
C ILE A 134 -16.63 -12.37 -9.75
N ALA A 135 -17.65 -12.15 -8.92
CA ALA A 135 -17.69 -12.67 -7.55
C ALA A 135 -18.98 -13.48 -7.33
N THR A 136 -18.83 -14.69 -6.80
CA THR A 136 -19.95 -15.57 -6.46
C THR A 136 -19.54 -16.59 -5.40
N ASN A 137 -20.39 -16.80 -4.37
CA ASN A 137 -20.20 -17.85 -3.36
C ASN A 137 -18.77 -17.95 -2.78
N GLY A 138 -18.18 -16.82 -2.44
CA GLY A 138 -16.82 -16.76 -1.92
C GLY A 138 -15.70 -16.81 -2.97
N LEU A 139 -16.02 -17.20 -4.22
CA LEU A 139 -15.06 -17.16 -5.33
C LEU A 139 -15.05 -15.77 -5.98
N THR A 140 -13.88 -15.22 -6.20
CA THR A 140 -13.65 -14.00 -6.96
C THR A 140 -12.63 -14.26 -8.05
N VAL A 141 -12.99 -13.93 -9.29
CA VAL A 141 -12.06 -13.93 -10.44
C VAL A 141 -11.93 -12.50 -10.94
N LYS A 142 -10.72 -12.00 -11.03
CA LYS A 142 -10.43 -10.65 -11.50
C LYS A 142 -9.42 -10.69 -12.63
N ILE A 143 -9.70 -9.98 -13.69
CA ILE A 143 -8.81 -9.83 -14.86
C ILE A 143 -8.60 -8.34 -15.05
N ASN A 144 -7.35 -7.89 -15.02
CA ASN A 144 -6.99 -6.51 -15.28
C ASN A 144 -6.02 -6.41 -16.45
N ALA A 145 -6.14 -5.32 -17.19
CA ALA A 145 -5.20 -4.92 -18.22
C ALA A 145 -4.74 -3.47 -17.94
N ALA A 146 -3.46 -3.19 -18.16
CA ALA A 146 -2.88 -1.86 -17.96
C ALA A 146 -3.56 -0.80 -18.86
N ASN A 147 -3.49 0.47 -18.46
CA ASN A 147 -4.13 1.57 -19.18
C ASN A 147 -3.60 1.77 -20.61
N ASP A 148 -2.37 1.37 -20.87
CA ASP A 148 -1.71 1.40 -22.16
C ASP A 148 -1.79 0.07 -22.93
N TRP A 149 -2.73 -0.79 -22.54
CA TRP A 149 -2.97 -2.06 -23.19
C TRP A 149 -3.32 -1.88 -24.66
N MET A 150 -2.65 -2.62 -25.53
CA MET A 150 -2.77 -2.52 -26.99
C MET A 150 -2.36 -1.15 -27.58
N THR A 151 -1.14 -0.75 -27.35
CA THR A 151 -0.59 0.47 -27.94
C THR A 151 0.23 0.18 -29.19
N LYS A 152 0.24 1.14 -30.12
CA LYS A 152 1.06 1.12 -31.31
C LYS A 152 1.65 2.52 -31.51
N ALA A 153 2.97 2.63 -31.46
CA ALA A 153 3.64 3.93 -31.54
C ALA A 153 3.43 4.68 -32.87
N ASN A 154 3.36 3.93 -33.98
CA ASN A 154 3.05 4.42 -35.32
C ASN A 154 2.55 3.28 -36.20
N LYS A 155 2.17 3.57 -37.45
CA LYS A 155 1.60 2.57 -38.37
C LYS A 155 2.53 1.38 -38.68
N ASP A 156 3.84 1.59 -38.59
CA ASP A 156 4.87 0.61 -38.95
C ASP A 156 5.44 -0.11 -37.70
N ALA A 157 5.05 0.32 -36.49
CA ALA A 157 5.50 -0.32 -35.27
C ALA A 157 4.69 -1.60 -34.97
N ASP A 158 5.31 -2.53 -34.24
CA ASP A 158 4.61 -3.69 -33.71
C ASP A 158 3.55 -3.29 -32.69
N LEU A 159 2.48 -4.07 -32.62
CA LEU A 159 1.49 -3.96 -31.58
C LEU A 159 2.10 -4.37 -30.24
N VAL A 160 2.11 -3.48 -29.28
CA VAL A 160 2.54 -3.77 -27.90
C VAL A 160 1.28 -4.06 -27.08
N ILE A 161 1.24 -5.22 -26.48
CA ILE A 161 0.23 -5.58 -25.47
C ILE A 161 0.81 -5.24 -24.12
N GLY A 162 0.14 -4.35 -23.40
CA GLY A 162 0.52 -3.93 -22.05
C GLY A 162 0.34 -5.06 -21.03
N ASP A 163 0.74 -4.78 -19.80
CA ASP A 163 0.65 -5.74 -18.71
C ASP A 163 -0.79 -6.21 -18.51
N THR A 164 -0.96 -7.49 -18.26
CA THR A 164 -2.27 -8.14 -18.04
C THR A 164 -2.13 -9.14 -16.91
N GLY A 165 -3.07 -9.12 -15.98
CA GLY A 165 -3.03 -10.03 -14.84
C GLY A 165 -4.38 -10.70 -14.56
N ILE A 166 -4.32 -11.89 -14.01
CA ILE A 166 -5.47 -12.68 -13.56
C ILE A 166 -5.26 -13.00 -12.08
N LYS A 167 -6.26 -12.68 -11.27
CA LYS A 167 -6.33 -13.07 -9.86
C LYS A 167 -7.55 -13.94 -9.63
N VAL A 168 -7.37 -15.04 -8.95
CA VAL A 168 -8.43 -15.89 -8.45
C VAL A 168 -8.31 -15.94 -6.94
N ALA A 169 -9.38 -15.66 -6.22
CA ALA A 169 -9.43 -15.74 -4.77
C ALA A 169 -10.68 -16.50 -4.32
N TYR A 170 -10.55 -17.24 -3.24
CA TYR A 170 -11.66 -17.95 -2.60
C TYR A 170 -11.61 -17.72 -1.09
N GLY A 171 -12.73 -17.26 -0.54
CA GLY A 171 -12.94 -17.05 0.89
C GLY A 171 -13.92 -18.09 1.45
N ALA A 172 -13.58 -18.65 2.59
CA ALA A 172 -14.40 -19.60 3.35
C ALA A 172 -14.12 -19.47 4.86
N ASP A 173 -14.75 -20.30 5.68
CA ASP A 173 -14.60 -20.25 7.14
C ASP A 173 -13.15 -20.50 7.61
N PHE A 174 -12.36 -21.25 6.84
CA PHE A 174 -10.94 -21.47 7.15
C PHE A 174 -10.05 -20.27 6.83
N GLY A 175 -10.58 -19.23 6.18
CA GLY A 175 -9.84 -18.06 5.68
C GLY A 175 -9.95 -17.91 4.17
N SER A 176 -9.00 -17.20 3.58
CA SER A 176 -8.97 -16.88 2.15
C SER A 176 -7.69 -17.40 1.49
N VAL A 177 -7.82 -17.93 0.30
CA VAL A 177 -6.69 -18.28 -0.58
C VAL A 177 -6.75 -17.43 -1.85
N ALA A 178 -5.61 -17.08 -2.43
CA ALA A 178 -5.55 -16.37 -3.70
C ALA A 178 -4.38 -16.86 -4.54
N ALA A 179 -4.57 -16.79 -5.86
CA ALA A 179 -3.50 -17.01 -6.83
C ALA A 179 -3.53 -15.88 -7.87
N ILE A 180 -2.34 -15.49 -8.33
CA ILE A 180 -2.14 -14.44 -9.35
C ILE A 180 -1.22 -14.97 -10.43
N VAL A 181 -1.55 -14.64 -11.67
CA VAL A 181 -0.63 -14.70 -12.80
C VAL A 181 -0.58 -13.30 -13.41
N ASP A 182 0.60 -12.72 -13.47
CA ASP A 182 0.84 -11.40 -14.02
C ASP A 182 1.76 -11.52 -15.24
N PHE A 183 1.27 -11.09 -16.40
CA PHE A 183 1.95 -11.10 -17.68
C PHE A 183 2.42 -9.69 -18.00
N LYS A 184 3.71 -9.53 -18.20
CA LYS A 184 4.34 -8.27 -18.55
C LYS A 184 5.02 -8.34 -19.91
N ASN A 185 5.30 -7.16 -20.44
CA ASN A 185 6.16 -7.02 -21.60
C ASN A 185 5.71 -7.89 -22.79
N THR A 186 4.43 -7.77 -23.18
CA THR A 186 3.83 -8.53 -24.29
C THR A 186 3.90 -10.05 -24.04
N PHE A 187 3.53 -10.47 -22.83
CA PHE A 187 3.55 -11.88 -22.37
C PHE A 187 4.93 -12.57 -22.34
N LYS A 188 6.03 -11.80 -22.47
CA LYS A 188 7.39 -12.34 -22.41
C LYS A 188 7.87 -12.58 -20.98
N ASP A 189 7.37 -11.80 -20.04
CA ASP A 189 7.73 -11.88 -18.63
C ASP A 189 6.50 -12.31 -17.84
N VAL A 190 6.64 -13.30 -16.98
CA VAL A 190 5.53 -13.86 -16.20
C VAL A 190 5.93 -13.91 -14.74
N THR A 191 5.03 -13.45 -13.88
CA THR A 191 5.14 -13.61 -12.44
C THR A 191 3.95 -14.41 -11.92
N PHE A 192 4.21 -15.41 -11.10
CA PHE A 192 3.19 -16.19 -10.39
C PHE A 192 3.15 -15.78 -8.93
N GLY A 193 1.99 -15.81 -8.33
CA GLY A 193 1.84 -15.60 -6.91
C GLY A 193 0.73 -16.46 -6.34
N ALA A 194 0.87 -16.85 -5.08
CA ALA A 194 -0.16 -17.53 -4.31
C ALA A 194 -0.11 -17.06 -2.85
N GLY A 195 -1.23 -17.11 -2.16
CA GLY A 195 -1.29 -16.71 -0.76
C GLY A 195 -2.46 -17.32 -0.02
N TYR A 196 -2.30 -17.33 1.28
CA TYR A 196 -3.32 -17.66 2.27
C TYR A 196 -3.41 -16.53 3.30
N SER A 197 -4.60 -16.21 3.74
CA SER A 197 -4.87 -15.30 4.87
C SER A 197 -6.02 -15.84 5.69
N GLY A 198 -5.79 -16.06 6.97
CA GLY A 198 -6.81 -16.58 7.87
C GLY A 198 -6.39 -16.49 9.33
N ASN A 199 -7.17 -17.12 10.21
CA ASN A 199 -6.84 -17.25 11.62
C ASN A 199 -6.63 -18.73 11.96
N ILE A 200 -5.63 -19.00 12.78
CA ILE A 200 -5.39 -20.29 13.42
C ILE A 200 -5.52 -20.03 14.91
N ALA A 201 -6.64 -20.48 15.50
CA ALA A 201 -7.09 -20.02 16.81
C ALA A 201 -7.16 -18.47 16.84
N ASP A 202 -6.52 -17.82 17.80
CA ASP A 202 -6.52 -16.35 17.96
C ASP A 202 -5.37 -15.66 17.22
N VAL A 203 -4.58 -16.41 16.44
CA VAL A 203 -3.45 -15.89 15.68
C VAL A 203 -3.85 -15.69 14.23
N GLY A 204 -3.82 -14.45 13.76
CA GLY A 204 -3.94 -14.14 12.34
C GLY A 204 -2.67 -14.53 11.59
N VAL A 205 -2.81 -15.33 10.54
CA VAL A 205 -1.69 -15.82 9.71
C VAL A 205 -1.88 -15.34 8.29
N VAL A 206 -0.81 -14.86 7.68
CA VAL A 206 -0.72 -14.62 6.24
C VAL A 206 0.54 -15.29 5.73
N LEU A 207 0.39 -16.07 4.66
CA LEU A 207 1.51 -16.64 3.92
C LEU A 207 1.33 -16.25 2.45
N THR A 208 2.31 -15.55 1.89
CA THR A 208 2.33 -15.24 0.47
C THR A 208 3.63 -15.71 -0.15
N ALA A 209 3.55 -16.17 -1.38
CA ALA A 209 4.70 -16.54 -2.19
C ALA A 209 4.54 -16.02 -3.61
N ALA A 210 5.62 -15.57 -4.21
CA ALA A 210 5.64 -15.14 -5.60
C ALA A 210 6.94 -15.56 -6.29
N TYR A 211 6.88 -15.80 -7.59
CA TYR A 211 8.01 -16.17 -8.42
C TYR A 211 8.01 -15.38 -9.73
N ASP A 212 9.08 -14.63 -9.96
CA ASP A 212 9.37 -13.97 -11.23
C ASP A 212 10.23 -14.89 -12.10
N VAL A 213 9.66 -15.33 -13.21
CA VAL A 213 10.30 -16.31 -14.11
C VAL A 213 11.54 -15.72 -14.78
N LYS A 214 11.48 -14.46 -15.20
CA LYS A 214 12.59 -13.78 -15.88
C LYS A 214 13.74 -13.49 -14.93
N ALA A 215 13.44 -12.93 -13.78
CA ALA A 215 14.44 -12.61 -12.76
C ALA A 215 14.93 -13.86 -12.02
N LYS A 216 14.27 -15.03 -12.18
CA LYS A 216 14.50 -16.24 -11.39
C LYS A 216 14.53 -15.95 -9.89
N LYS A 217 13.58 -15.12 -9.46
CA LYS A 217 13.47 -14.61 -8.10
C LYS A 217 12.20 -15.14 -7.45
N ALA A 218 12.36 -15.83 -6.33
CA ALA A 218 11.26 -16.19 -5.46
C ALA A 218 11.22 -15.26 -4.23
N LEU A 219 10.02 -14.95 -3.76
CA LEU A 219 9.76 -14.25 -2.51
C LEU A 219 8.71 -15.03 -1.74
N ILE A 220 9.01 -15.37 -0.49
CA ILE A 220 8.09 -16.05 0.42
C ILE A 220 7.98 -15.16 1.66
N VAL A 221 6.76 -14.82 2.07
CA VAL A 221 6.50 -13.92 3.19
C VAL A 221 5.49 -14.55 4.15
N PRO A 222 5.98 -15.33 5.12
CA PRO A 222 5.17 -15.70 6.27
C PRO A 222 5.03 -14.51 7.21
N SER A 223 3.83 -14.29 7.71
CA SER A 223 3.56 -13.32 8.75
C SER A 223 2.47 -13.79 9.69
N LEU A 224 2.55 -13.38 10.93
CA LEU A 224 1.56 -13.66 11.95
C LEU A 224 1.32 -12.42 12.83
N GLY A 225 0.16 -12.34 13.44
CA GLY A 225 -0.16 -11.26 14.36
C GLY A 225 -1.42 -11.55 15.15
N GLY A 226 -1.54 -10.88 16.27
CA GLY A 226 -2.67 -11.07 17.19
C GLY A 226 -2.57 -10.12 18.37
N SER A 227 -3.26 -10.46 19.46
CA SER A 227 -3.13 -9.74 20.72
C SER A 227 -3.17 -10.71 21.89
N ILE A 228 -2.40 -10.40 22.94
CA ILE A 228 -2.37 -11.12 24.20
C ILE A 228 -2.54 -10.07 25.31
N GLU A 229 -3.61 -10.18 26.09
CA GLU A 229 -3.91 -9.27 27.21
C GLU A 229 -3.89 -7.77 26.81
N GLY A 230 -4.38 -7.47 25.62
CA GLY A 230 -4.42 -6.10 25.09
C GLY A 230 -3.12 -5.61 24.45
N ILE A 231 -2.05 -6.40 24.48
CA ILE A 231 -0.81 -6.13 23.75
C ILE A 231 -0.92 -6.77 22.37
N GLY A 232 -1.02 -5.93 21.34
CA GLY A 232 -0.94 -6.37 19.95
C GLY A 232 0.49 -6.75 19.57
N TYR A 233 0.65 -7.79 18.77
CA TYR A 233 1.95 -8.18 18.21
C TYR A 233 1.84 -8.50 16.72
N ALA A 234 2.93 -8.32 16.00
CA ALA A 234 3.06 -8.78 14.62
C ALA A 234 4.50 -9.20 14.32
N LEU A 235 4.63 -10.28 13.56
CA LEU A 235 5.89 -10.81 13.04
C LEU A 235 5.77 -11.05 11.53
N CYS A 236 6.85 -10.78 10.82
CA CYS A 236 6.97 -11.08 9.40
C CYS A 236 8.42 -11.46 9.09
N ALA A 237 8.62 -12.57 8.37
CA ALA A 237 9.94 -13.10 8.06
C ALA A 237 10.11 -13.35 6.54
N PRO A 238 10.25 -12.30 5.72
CA PRO A 238 10.37 -12.45 4.28
C PRO A 238 11.66 -13.15 3.88
N VAL A 239 11.55 -14.09 2.96
CA VAL A 239 12.67 -14.82 2.36
C VAL A 239 12.70 -14.51 0.87
N THR A 240 13.76 -13.88 0.41
CA THR A 240 14.02 -13.69 -1.01
C THR A 240 15.07 -14.68 -1.46
N ILE A 241 14.74 -15.48 -2.46
CA ILE A 241 15.65 -16.45 -3.09
C ILE A 241 15.93 -15.96 -4.51
N VAL A 242 17.17 -15.63 -4.77
CA VAL A 242 17.67 -15.24 -6.09
C VAL A 242 19.08 -15.77 -6.22
N LYS A 243 19.51 -16.10 -7.46
CA LYS A 243 20.85 -16.59 -7.69
C LYS A 243 21.90 -15.67 -7.04
N ASP A 244 22.73 -16.25 -6.19
CA ASP A 244 23.89 -15.61 -5.53
C ASP A 244 23.59 -14.46 -4.56
N ALA A 245 22.30 -14.25 -4.17
CA ALA A 245 21.92 -13.13 -3.31
C ALA A 245 20.67 -13.39 -2.44
N ASN A 246 20.61 -14.55 -1.78
CA ASN A 246 19.49 -14.85 -0.87
C ASN A 246 19.43 -13.83 0.29
N LYS A 247 18.21 -13.42 0.67
CA LYS A 247 17.98 -12.50 1.79
C LYS A 247 16.94 -13.07 2.74
N PHE A 248 17.17 -12.88 4.02
CA PHE A 248 16.27 -13.25 5.10
C PHE A 248 15.97 -12.02 5.92
N GLY A 249 14.77 -11.48 5.82
CA GLY A 249 14.34 -10.35 6.62
C GLY A 249 13.64 -10.78 7.90
N LEU A 250 13.60 -9.89 8.87
CA LEU A 250 12.80 -10.02 10.09
C LEU A 250 12.19 -8.67 10.44
N TYR A 251 10.88 -8.69 10.65
CA TYR A 251 10.11 -7.53 11.08
C TYR A 251 9.27 -7.96 12.27
N ALA A 252 9.34 -7.19 13.35
CA ALA A 252 8.60 -7.48 14.57
C ALA A 252 8.02 -6.19 15.15
N SER A 253 6.84 -6.24 15.71
CA SER A 253 6.28 -5.13 16.47
C SER A 253 5.43 -5.59 17.62
N ALA A 254 5.41 -4.74 18.66
CA ALA A 254 4.45 -4.82 19.77
C ALA A 254 3.72 -3.48 19.88
N SER A 255 2.42 -3.53 20.16
CA SER A 255 1.59 -2.35 20.28
C SER A 255 0.67 -2.41 21.49
N TYR A 256 0.42 -1.26 22.08
CA TYR A 256 -0.50 -1.10 23.19
C TYR A 256 -1.23 0.23 23.10
N THR A 257 -2.47 0.28 23.53
CA THR A 257 -3.25 1.52 23.56
C THR A 257 -3.63 1.86 24.99
N VAL A 258 -3.31 3.08 25.40
CA VAL A 258 -3.68 3.62 26.71
C VAL A 258 -4.30 5.00 26.56
N ASN A 259 -5.47 5.22 27.14
CA ASN A 259 -6.18 6.51 27.11
C ASN A 259 -6.24 7.15 25.70
N SER A 260 -6.56 6.34 24.69
CA SER A 260 -6.63 6.76 23.27
C SER A 260 -5.29 7.12 22.62
N ILE A 261 -4.17 6.88 23.31
CA ILE A 261 -2.83 6.98 22.74
C ILE A 261 -2.35 5.57 22.37
N GLY A 262 -2.07 5.37 21.10
CA GLY A 262 -1.48 4.14 20.58
C GLY A 262 0.05 4.22 20.65
N LEU A 263 0.67 3.17 21.16
CA LEU A 263 2.13 2.98 21.20
C LEU A 263 2.46 1.75 20.37
N LYS A 264 3.41 1.83 19.44
CA LYS A 264 3.90 0.68 18.68
C LYS A 264 5.42 0.72 18.61
N ALA A 265 6.07 -0.17 19.34
CA ALA A 265 7.51 -0.42 19.17
C ALA A 265 7.73 -1.40 18.01
N TYR A 266 8.78 -1.20 17.23
CA TYR A 266 9.08 -2.08 16.11
C TYR A 266 10.59 -2.26 15.88
N PHE A 267 10.89 -3.39 15.26
CA PHE A 267 12.20 -3.79 14.78
C PHE A 267 12.08 -4.20 13.31
N GLU A 268 13.01 -3.78 12.48
CA GLU A 268 13.07 -4.11 11.05
C GLU A 268 14.51 -4.44 10.68
N ASP A 269 14.74 -5.58 10.06
CA ASP A 269 15.97 -5.93 9.37
C ASP A 269 15.61 -6.60 8.03
N ALA A 270 16.08 -6.01 6.94
CA ALA A 270 15.76 -6.49 5.61
C ALA A 270 16.62 -7.70 5.19
N ASN A 271 17.75 -7.94 5.86
CA ASN A 271 18.62 -9.06 5.54
C ASN A 271 19.56 -9.44 6.68
N LEU A 272 19.07 -10.29 7.57
CA LEU A 272 19.83 -10.87 8.70
C LEU A 272 21.09 -11.64 8.27
N ALA A 273 21.17 -12.09 7.01
CA ALA A 273 22.32 -12.81 6.47
C ALA A 273 23.38 -11.89 5.88
N ALA A 274 23.23 -10.57 5.97
CA ALA A 274 24.24 -9.63 5.49
C ALA A 274 25.44 -9.55 6.46
N ASP A 275 26.63 -9.34 5.91
CA ASP A 275 27.85 -9.17 6.71
C ASP A 275 27.77 -7.93 7.63
N THR A 276 26.91 -6.97 7.29
CA THR A 276 26.69 -5.76 8.08
C THR A 276 25.28 -5.79 8.65
N PHE A 277 25.17 -5.75 9.97
CA PHE A 277 23.91 -5.67 10.67
C PHE A 277 23.24 -4.30 10.43
N ALA A 278 22.13 -4.29 9.71
CA ALA A 278 21.44 -3.10 9.23
C ALA A 278 20.00 -3.08 9.70
N CYS A 279 19.78 -2.93 11.01
CA CYS A 279 18.43 -2.88 11.55
C CYS A 279 17.94 -1.46 11.82
N LYS A 280 16.62 -1.32 11.77
CA LYS A 280 15.92 -0.14 12.23
C LYS A 280 15.04 -0.49 13.42
N VAL A 281 15.13 0.31 14.46
CA VAL A 281 14.23 0.26 15.62
C VAL A 281 13.46 1.57 15.72
N GLY A 282 12.23 1.52 16.19
CA GLY A 282 11.45 2.73 16.34
C GLY A 282 10.25 2.56 17.27
N LEU A 283 9.63 3.70 17.54
CA LEU A 283 8.42 3.81 18.34
C LEU A 283 7.45 4.74 17.62
N ASP A 284 6.28 4.26 17.27
CA ASP A 284 5.18 5.09 16.81
C ASP A 284 4.30 5.46 18.01
N VAL A 285 4.08 6.75 18.19
CA VAL A 285 3.12 7.29 19.15
C VAL A 285 2.01 7.95 18.35
N THR A 286 0.78 7.45 18.52
CA THR A 286 -0.38 7.89 17.72
C THR A 286 -1.52 8.35 18.59
N GLY A 287 -2.36 9.23 18.07
CA GLY A 287 -3.58 9.67 18.74
C GLY A 287 -4.49 10.46 17.81
N ASN A 288 -5.64 10.86 18.36
CA ASN A 288 -6.62 11.66 17.63
C ASN A 288 -7.01 12.89 18.44
N VAL A 289 -7.29 13.99 17.74
CA VAL A 289 -7.91 15.19 18.30
C VAL A 289 -9.07 15.56 17.37
N GLY A 290 -10.29 15.27 17.82
CA GLY A 290 -11.48 15.38 16.97
C GLY A 290 -11.36 14.44 15.76
N ILE A 291 -11.50 14.99 14.55
CA ILE A 291 -11.37 14.26 13.28
C ILE A 291 -9.90 14.16 12.79
N ALA A 292 -8.98 14.81 13.48
CA ALA A 292 -7.58 14.79 13.09
C ALA A 292 -6.82 13.67 13.82
N SER A 293 -6.09 12.86 13.06
CA SER A 293 -5.12 11.90 13.57
C SER A 293 -3.73 12.52 13.58
N TRP A 294 -2.89 12.07 14.49
CA TRP A 294 -1.48 12.43 14.53
C TRP A 294 -0.59 11.25 14.88
N LYS A 295 0.65 11.29 14.43
CA LYS A 295 1.69 10.33 14.77
C LYS A 295 3.04 11.04 14.95
N VAL A 296 3.78 10.64 15.99
CA VAL A 296 5.19 10.97 16.19
C VAL A 296 5.98 9.67 16.16
N ALA A 297 7.05 9.60 15.39
CA ALA A 297 7.74 8.36 15.08
C ALA A 297 9.27 8.52 15.20
N PRO A 298 9.84 8.48 16.42
CA PRO A 298 11.29 8.35 16.59
C PRO A 298 11.79 7.00 16.09
N SER A 299 12.90 7.00 15.38
CA SER A 299 13.54 5.79 14.87
C SER A 299 15.06 5.93 14.79
N TYR A 300 15.75 4.79 14.86
CA TYR A 300 17.20 4.70 14.68
C TYR A 300 17.55 3.57 13.73
N THR A 301 18.42 3.84 12.78
CA THR A 301 18.96 2.86 11.81
C THR A 301 20.45 2.64 12.08
N THR A 302 20.85 1.40 12.33
CA THR A 302 22.18 1.06 12.84
C THR A 302 23.31 1.24 11.83
N ASP A 303 23.12 0.74 10.60
CA ASP A 303 24.17 0.77 9.56
C ASP A 303 24.49 2.19 9.09
N SER A 304 23.48 3.01 8.92
CA SER A 304 23.60 4.41 8.53
C SER A 304 23.83 5.34 9.72
N LYS A 305 23.67 4.85 10.97
CA LYS A 305 23.73 5.63 12.21
C LYS A 305 22.79 6.84 12.19
N VAL A 306 21.62 6.67 11.57
CA VAL A 306 20.63 7.74 11.44
C VAL A 306 19.60 7.65 12.57
N PHE A 307 19.47 8.73 13.33
CA PHE A 307 18.32 8.96 14.21
C PHE A 307 17.36 9.97 13.56
N ALA A 308 16.08 9.67 13.53
CA ALA A 308 15.06 10.55 12.96
C ALA A 308 13.80 10.57 13.81
N ILE A 309 13.10 11.71 13.81
CA ILE A 309 11.77 11.85 14.38
C ILE A 309 10.82 12.27 13.26
N GLY A 310 9.98 11.37 12.83
CA GLY A 310 8.91 11.63 11.87
C GLY A 310 7.68 12.21 12.55
N PHE A 311 6.93 13.02 11.82
CA PHE A 311 5.60 13.51 12.20
C PHE A 311 4.63 13.29 11.05
N GLU A 312 3.43 12.86 11.39
CA GLU A 312 2.34 12.69 10.45
C GLU A 312 1.05 13.19 11.06
N THR A 313 0.24 13.88 10.28
CA THR A 313 -1.12 14.24 10.66
C THR A 313 -2.06 14.04 9.48
N GLY A 314 -3.30 13.70 9.76
CA GLY A 314 -4.30 13.49 8.73
C GLY A 314 -5.70 13.83 9.24
N VAL A 315 -6.59 14.13 8.30
CA VAL A 315 -8.02 14.31 8.55
C VAL A 315 -8.82 13.44 7.59
N SER A 316 -9.94 12.91 8.08
CA SER A 316 -10.87 12.10 7.27
C SER A 316 -12.30 12.51 7.61
N PHE A 317 -13.12 12.70 6.55
CA PHE A 317 -14.55 13.00 6.67
C PHE A 317 -15.34 11.99 5.85
#